data_56f141a3dc0a192ddce3b38b77944349
#
_entry.id   56f141a3dc0a192ddce3b38b77944349
#
_cell.length_a   1.000
_cell.length_b   1.000
_cell.length_c   1.000
_cell.angle_alpha   90.00
_cell.angle_beta   90.00
_cell.angle_gamma   90.00
#
_symmetry.space_group_name_H-M   'P 1'
#
loop_
_entity.id
_entity.type
_entity.pdbx_description
1 polymer ?
#
loop_
_entity_poly.entity_id
_entity_poly.type
_entity_poly.pdbx_seq_one_letter_code
_entity_poly.pdbx_strand_id
1 'polypeptide(L)'
;MNDQERLDDLIIDGLQLYQRTDMFRFSFDAIALIHFCLFNGRHTYVDLGTGTGVMPLIGTSLGAGHITGIDINKTIIEMAQRSVEYNHKQDVVTMLCGDYRHMSYRNVQDKPFDGVIVNPPFYDYESGAKPTSDERAVALHDKHTSLQEVLKAVQSFIKCKGRLWMIYSASRLQYVLHELEIANFQAKRIRFIHGMIDKPAKLVLIESLYRGQAGLVLEPPLIVYEKPNVYTKEVSSWYER
;
A
#
# COMPACT_ATOMS: atom_id res chain seq x y z
N MET A 1 8.05 20.08 -17.43
CA MET A 1 8.02 19.95 -15.96
C MET A 1 7.44 21.22 -15.41
N ASN A 2 6.46 21.12 -14.54
CA ASN A 2 5.92 22.29 -13.84
C ASN A 2 6.92 22.62 -12.71
N ASP A 3 7.11 23.90 -12.32
CA ASP A 3 8.12 24.32 -11.30
C ASP A 3 8.00 23.60 -9.94
N GLN A 4 6.93 22.86 -9.73
CA GLN A 4 6.64 22.09 -8.50
C GLN A 4 6.92 20.59 -8.64
N GLU A 5 7.22 20.09 -9.84
CA GLU A 5 7.48 18.67 -10.09
C GLU A 5 8.98 18.38 -10.08
N ARG A 6 9.34 17.26 -9.47
CA ARG A 6 10.70 16.72 -9.46
C ARG A 6 10.67 15.22 -9.73
N LEU A 7 11.78 14.73 -10.25
CA LEU A 7 12.03 13.31 -10.40
C LEU A 7 12.92 12.86 -9.24
N ASP A 8 12.36 12.03 -8.36
CA ASP A 8 13.05 11.51 -7.17
C ASP A 8 13.57 10.10 -7.45
N ASP A 9 14.80 9.82 -7.03
CA ASP A 9 15.37 8.48 -7.03
C ASP A 9 14.80 7.72 -5.82
N LEU A 10 14.22 6.54 -6.06
CA LEU A 10 13.73 5.67 -4.99
C LEU A 10 14.86 4.92 -4.28
N ILE A 11 16.09 4.94 -4.84
CA ILE A 11 17.25 4.17 -4.37
C ILE A 11 16.94 2.66 -4.32
N ILE A 12 15.98 2.22 -5.12
CA ILE A 12 15.55 0.82 -5.25
C ILE A 12 15.59 0.47 -6.74
N ASP A 13 16.45 -0.46 -7.14
CA ASP A 13 16.60 -0.93 -8.54
C ASP A 13 16.75 0.19 -9.60
N GLY A 14 17.27 1.35 -9.23
CA GLY A 14 17.37 2.52 -10.11
C GLY A 14 16.02 3.12 -10.51
N LEU A 15 14.93 2.75 -9.84
CA LEU A 15 13.60 3.30 -10.09
C LEU A 15 13.52 4.77 -9.72
N GLN A 16 12.87 5.54 -10.57
CA GLN A 16 12.64 6.96 -10.36
C GLN A 16 11.16 7.28 -10.39
N LEU A 17 10.75 8.26 -9.60
CA LEU A 17 9.36 8.61 -9.38
C LEU A 17 9.14 10.12 -9.54
N TYR A 18 8.21 10.52 -10.42
CA TYR A 18 7.74 11.90 -10.45
C TYR A 18 6.93 12.21 -9.20
N GLN A 19 7.29 13.27 -8.50
CA GLN A 19 6.56 13.77 -7.33
C GLN A 19 6.40 15.29 -7.40
N ARG A 20 5.43 15.81 -6.64
CA ARG A 20 5.25 17.24 -6.46
C ARG A 20 5.57 17.64 -5.02
N THR A 21 6.19 18.82 -4.88
CA THR A 21 6.58 19.35 -3.57
C THR A 21 5.39 19.82 -2.72
N ASP A 22 4.27 20.11 -3.37
CA ASP A 22 3.01 20.59 -2.77
C ASP A 22 1.96 19.50 -2.60
N MET A 23 2.29 18.23 -2.93
CA MET A 23 1.41 17.07 -2.76
C MET A 23 2.00 16.05 -1.79
N PHE A 24 1.16 15.10 -1.38
CA PHE A 24 1.58 14.00 -0.53
C PHE A 24 2.71 13.20 -1.18
N ARG A 25 3.76 12.96 -0.41
CA ARG A 25 4.88 12.08 -0.78
C ARG A 25 4.61 10.69 -0.21
N PHE A 26 5.12 9.67 -0.91
CA PHE A 26 5.06 8.31 -0.35
C PHE A 26 5.78 8.25 0.99
N SER A 27 5.23 7.48 1.91
CA SER A 27 5.80 7.27 3.25
C SER A 27 6.57 5.95 3.32
N PHE A 28 7.34 5.78 4.38
CA PHE A 28 7.97 4.51 4.73
C PHE A 28 6.95 3.35 4.79
N ASP A 29 5.70 3.65 5.13
CA ASP A 29 4.62 2.67 5.26
C ASP A 29 4.36 1.94 3.93
N ALA A 30 4.36 2.68 2.80
CA ALA A 30 4.22 2.09 1.47
C ALA A 30 5.40 1.16 1.13
N ILE A 31 6.63 1.56 1.48
CA ILE A 31 7.82 0.72 1.28
C ILE A 31 7.75 -0.54 2.14
N ALA A 32 7.38 -0.42 3.42
CA ALA A 32 7.25 -1.56 4.31
C ALA A 32 6.14 -2.52 3.86
N LEU A 33 5.00 -1.99 3.40
CA LEU A 33 3.90 -2.80 2.90
C LEU A 33 4.29 -3.58 1.65
N ILE A 34 4.91 -2.93 0.66
CA ILE A 34 5.25 -3.61 -0.60
C ILE A 34 6.32 -4.70 -0.38
N HIS A 35 7.27 -4.50 0.54
CA HIS A 35 8.25 -5.52 0.91
C HIS A 35 7.67 -6.68 1.76
N PHE A 36 6.53 -6.47 2.39
CA PHE A 36 5.79 -7.54 3.08
C PHE A 36 4.96 -8.40 2.12
N CYS A 37 4.60 -7.90 0.94
CA CYS A 37 3.86 -8.64 -0.07
C CYS A 37 4.68 -9.83 -0.61
N LEU A 38 3.99 -10.92 -0.91
CA LEU A 38 4.56 -12.09 -1.56
C LEU A 38 4.05 -12.18 -3.00
N PHE A 39 4.92 -11.87 -3.94
CA PHE A 39 4.57 -11.83 -5.35
C PHE A 39 4.84 -13.15 -6.08
N ASN A 40 4.12 -13.35 -7.17
CA ASN A 40 4.33 -14.42 -8.14
C ASN A 40 4.22 -13.81 -9.55
N GLY A 41 5.23 -13.98 -10.39
CA GLY A 41 5.30 -13.41 -11.73
C GLY A 41 4.21 -13.85 -12.71
N ARG A 42 3.36 -14.81 -12.33
CA ARG A 42 2.21 -15.25 -13.14
C ARG A 42 0.88 -14.66 -12.67
N HIS A 43 0.90 -13.89 -11.60
CA HIS A 43 -0.30 -13.34 -10.95
C HIS A 43 -0.49 -11.87 -11.27
N THR A 44 -1.72 -11.42 -11.16
CA THR A 44 -2.11 -10.01 -11.29
C THR A 44 -2.50 -9.43 -9.94
N TYR A 45 -2.12 -8.18 -9.72
CA TYR A 45 -2.33 -7.47 -8.47
C TYR A 45 -2.96 -6.10 -8.72
N VAL A 46 -3.68 -5.59 -7.74
CA VAL A 46 -4.19 -4.21 -7.76
C VAL A 46 -3.82 -3.49 -6.47
N ASP A 47 -3.39 -2.24 -6.61
CA ASP A 47 -3.10 -1.31 -5.52
C ASP A 47 -4.21 -0.25 -5.49
N LEU A 48 -5.03 -0.27 -4.45
CA LEU A 48 -6.19 0.61 -4.28
C LEU A 48 -5.80 1.85 -3.47
N GLY A 49 -5.90 3.02 -4.07
CA GLY A 49 -5.36 4.27 -3.53
C GLY A 49 -3.86 4.36 -3.76
N THR A 50 -3.42 4.10 -5.00
CA THR A 50 -2.00 3.94 -5.35
C THR A 50 -1.16 5.20 -5.20
N GLY A 51 -1.80 6.38 -5.13
CA GLY A 51 -1.11 7.66 -5.08
C GLY A 51 -0.13 7.81 -6.25
N THR A 52 1.13 8.12 -5.94
CA THR A 52 2.19 8.34 -6.95
C THR A 52 2.64 7.06 -7.69
N GLY A 53 2.08 5.89 -7.36
CA GLY A 53 2.42 4.63 -8.02
C GLY A 53 3.70 3.98 -7.51
N VAL A 54 4.20 4.37 -6.35
CA VAL A 54 5.44 3.84 -5.77
C VAL A 54 5.36 2.33 -5.51
N MET A 55 4.24 1.84 -4.95
CA MET A 55 4.08 0.41 -4.67
C MET A 55 4.02 -0.45 -5.94
N PRO A 56 3.25 -0.13 -6.98
CA PRO A 56 3.31 -0.83 -8.26
C PRO A 56 4.70 -0.88 -8.88
N LEU A 57 5.45 0.22 -8.89
CA LEU A 57 6.80 0.25 -9.45
C LEU A 57 7.75 -0.69 -8.68
N ILE A 58 7.83 -0.56 -7.36
CA ILE A 58 8.68 -1.43 -6.52
C ILE A 58 8.23 -2.89 -6.62
N GLY A 59 6.93 -3.17 -6.65
CA GLY A 59 6.39 -4.51 -6.76
C GLY A 59 6.88 -5.28 -7.99
N THR A 60 7.17 -4.58 -9.11
CA THR A 60 7.77 -5.22 -10.30
C THR A 60 9.17 -5.74 -10.02
N SER A 61 9.98 -5.01 -9.25
CA SER A 61 11.32 -5.44 -8.83
C SER A 61 11.27 -6.59 -7.83
N LEU A 62 10.16 -6.71 -7.08
CA LEU A 62 9.92 -7.81 -6.14
C LEU A 62 9.27 -9.04 -6.80
N GLY A 63 9.11 -9.04 -8.13
CA GLY A 63 8.66 -10.19 -8.90
C GLY A 63 7.16 -10.29 -9.11
N ALA A 64 6.42 -9.20 -9.01
CA ALA A 64 5.02 -9.17 -9.42
C ALA A 64 4.87 -9.35 -10.93
N GLY A 65 3.87 -10.12 -11.38
CA GLY A 65 3.62 -10.32 -12.81
C GLY A 65 3.03 -9.09 -13.47
N HIS A 66 1.95 -8.56 -12.91
CA HIS A 66 1.34 -7.30 -13.33
C HIS A 66 0.68 -6.61 -12.14
N ILE A 67 0.87 -5.31 -12.00
CA ILE A 67 0.21 -4.51 -10.97
C ILE A 67 -0.56 -3.36 -11.60
N THR A 68 -1.85 -3.24 -11.25
CA THR A 68 -2.65 -2.07 -11.59
C THR A 68 -2.77 -1.15 -10.40
N GLY A 69 -2.36 0.10 -10.52
CA GLY A 69 -2.59 1.15 -9.52
C GLY A 69 -3.87 1.93 -9.85
N ILE A 70 -4.73 2.14 -8.86
CA ILE A 70 -5.97 2.92 -9.01
C ILE A 70 -5.98 4.06 -8.00
N ASP A 71 -6.23 5.28 -8.45
CA ASP A 71 -6.43 6.43 -7.58
C ASP A 71 -7.49 7.37 -8.17
N ILE A 72 -8.22 8.06 -7.30
CA ILE A 72 -9.26 9.00 -7.70
C ILE A 72 -8.68 10.32 -8.24
N ASN A 73 -7.45 10.66 -7.86
CA ASN A 73 -6.81 11.90 -8.23
C ASN A 73 -6.16 11.81 -9.61
N LYS A 74 -6.80 12.43 -10.60
CA LYS A 74 -6.33 12.42 -11.98
C LYS A 74 -4.90 12.96 -12.14
N THR A 75 -4.56 14.05 -11.47
CA THR A 75 -3.21 14.67 -11.55
C THR A 75 -2.13 13.73 -11.02
N ILE A 76 -2.42 13.02 -9.93
CA ILE A 76 -1.48 12.03 -9.35
C ILE A 76 -1.31 10.85 -10.31
N ILE A 77 -2.39 10.35 -10.91
CA ILE A 77 -2.33 9.23 -11.87
C ILE A 77 -1.57 9.62 -13.14
N GLU A 78 -1.78 10.81 -13.69
CA GLU A 78 -1.00 11.29 -14.86
C GLU A 78 0.50 11.36 -14.55
N MET A 79 0.86 11.74 -13.33
CA MET A 79 2.25 11.75 -12.87
C MET A 79 2.79 10.33 -12.66
N ALA A 80 1.99 9.43 -12.07
CA ALA A 80 2.34 8.02 -11.90
C ALA A 80 2.53 7.30 -13.25
N GLN A 81 1.70 7.60 -14.27
CA GLN A 81 1.86 7.08 -15.63
C GLN A 81 3.21 7.49 -16.24
N ARG A 82 3.60 8.76 -16.09
CA ARG A 82 4.91 9.23 -16.56
C ARG A 82 6.07 8.53 -15.83
N SER A 83 5.90 8.22 -14.53
CA SER A 83 6.88 7.44 -13.78
C SER A 83 7.02 6.02 -14.33
N VAL A 84 5.90 5.37 -14.66
CA VAL A 84 5.89 4.04 -15.30
C VAL A 84 6.60 4.08 -16.66
N GLU A 85 6.30 5.08 -17.49
CA GLU A 85 6.95 5.29 -18.81
C GLU A 85 8.45 5.53 -18.66
N TYR A 86 8.85 6.39 -17.73
CA TYR A 86 10.25 6.71 -17.47
C TYR A 86 11.07 5.48 -17.08
N ASN A 87 10.49 4.59 -16.27
CA ASN A 87 11.12 3.35 -15.83
C ASN A 87 10.93 2.17 -16.82
N HIS A 88 10.33 2.38 -17.98
CA HIS A 88 10.07 1.34 -18.99
C HIS A 88 9.28 0.13 -18.42
N LYS A 89 8.23 0.40 -17.58
CA LYS A 89 7.43 -0.63 -16.93
C LYS A 89 5.99 -0.75 -17.47
N GLN A 90 5.69 -0.18 -18.63
CA GLN A 90 4.33 -0.14 -19.21
C GLN A 90 3.72 -1.53 -19.45
N ASP A 91 4.56 -2.54 -19.70
CA ASP A 91 4.11 -3.91 -19.94
C ASP A 91 3.63 -4.63 -18.65
N VAL A 92 4.06 -4.15 -17.50
CA VAL A 92 3.83 -4.81 -16.20
C VAL A 92 3.15 -3.93 -15.16
N VAL A 93 2.98 -2.64 -15.45
CA VAL A 93 2.29 -1.68 -14.58
C VAL A 93 1.26 -0.90 -15.38
N THR A 94 0.02 -0.85 -14.89
CA THR A 94 -1.06 -0.01 -15.42
C THR A 94 -1.51 0.98 -14.36
N MET A 95 -1.72 2.25 -14.72
CA MET A 95 -2.26 3.27 -13.84
C MET A 95 -3.63 3.72 -14.33
N LEU A 96 -4.64 3.70 -13.46
CA LEU A 96 -6.02 4.03 -13.77
C LEU A 96 -6.56 5.11 -12.83
N CYS A 97 -7.18 6.14 -13.42
CA CYS A 97 -7.91 7.14 -12.67
C CYS A 97 -9.34 6.66 -12.41
N GLY A 98 -9.73 6.54 -11.15
CA GLY A 98 -11.09 6.15 -10.79
C GLY A 98 -11.30 6.00 -9.28
N ASP A 99 -12.55 6.08 -8.87
CA ASP A 99 -12.93 5.79 -7.49
C ASP A 99 -13.15 4.27 -7.33
N TYR A 100 -12.19 3.58 -6.71
CA TYR A 100 -12.23 2.14 -6.50
C TYR A 100 -13.47 1.67 -5.73
N ARG A 101 -14.14 2.56 -4.94
CA ARG A 101 -15.39 2.23 -4.22
C ARG A 101 -16.56 1.96 -5.16
N HIS A 102 -16.51 2.49 -6.37
CA HIS A 102 -17.51 2.35 -7.43
C HIS A 102 -17.04 1.51 -8.61
N MET A 103 -15.89 0.84 -8.48
CA MET A 103 -15.29 -0.02 -9.48
C MET A 103 -15.26 -1.48 -9.04
N SER A 104 -14.91 -2.33 -9.98
CA SER A 104 -14.63 -3.75 -9.75
C SER A 104 -13.52 -4.21 -10.70
N TYR A 105 -13.05 -5.44 -10.56
CA TYR A 105 -12.08 -6.00 -11.50
C TYR A 105 -12.53 -5.89 -12.97
N ARG A 106 -13.85 -5.95 -13.25
CA ARG A 106 -14.39 -5.87 -14.62
C ARG A 106 -14.18 -4.54 -15.31
N ASN A 107 -13.90 -3.49 -14.56
CA ASN A 107 -13.52 -2.18 -15.12
C ASN A 107 -12.04 -2.16 -15.55
N VAL A 108 -11.28 -3.21 -15.22
CA VAL A 108 -9.82 -3.27 -15.38
C VAL A 108 -9.40 -4.45 -16.25
N GLN A 109 -9.93 -5.64 -15.99
CA GLN A 109 -9.56 -6.89 -16.65
C GLN A 109 -10.67 -7.94 -16.60
N ASP A 110 -10.51 -9.04 -17.36
CA ASP A 110 -11.55 -10.10 -17.48
C ASP A 110 -11.72 -10.97 -16.24
N LYS A 111 -10.70 -11.05 -15.38
CA LYS A 111 -10.68 -11.95 -14.21
C LYS A 111 -10.38 -11.17 -12.94
N PRO A 112 -10.88 -11.61 -11.77
CA PRO A 112 -10.51 -11.03 -10.49
C PRO A 112 -9.01 -11.17 -10.23
N PHE A 113 -8.45 -10.22 -9.49
CA PHE A 113 -7.05 -10.18 -9.13
C PHE A 113 -6.64 -11.28 -8.14
N ASP A 114 -5.41 -11.75 -8.26
CA ASP A 114 -4.80 -12.71 -7.33
C ASP A 114 -4.50 -12.09 -5.97
N GLY A 115 -4.19 -10.80 -5.98
CA GLY A 115 -3.94 -10.05 -4.76
C GLY A 115 -4.32 -8.58 -4.86
N VAL A 116 -4.67 -8.01 -3.70
CA VAL A 116 -5.01 -6.60 -3.53
C VAL A 116 -4.07 -6.03 -2.48
N ILE A 117 -3.53 -4.86 -2.75
CA ILE A 117 -2.70 -4.09 -1.84
C ILE A 117 -3.48 -2.85 -1.47
N VAL A 118 -3.47 -2.47 -0.20
CA VAL A 118 -4.12 -1.24 0.24
C VAL A 118 -3.38 -0.62 1.43
N ASN A 119 -3.06 0.65 1.32
CA ASN A 119 -2.55 1.48 2.40
C ASN A 119 -3.61 2.55 2.72
N PRO A 120 -4.67 2.18 3.49
CA PRO A 120 -5.77 3.08 3.73
C PRO A 120 -5.36 4.21 4.69
N PRO A 121 -5.98 5.38 4.62
CA PRO A 121 -5.74 6.43 5.60
C PRO A 121 -6.20 5.96 7.00
N PHE A 122 -5.32 6.10 8.03
CA PHE A 122 -5.62 5.69 9.40
C PHE A 122 -6.04 6.90 10.25
N TYR A 123 -7.23 7.42 10.07
CA TYR A 123 -7.69 8.52 10.90
C TYR A 123 -8.23 8.05 12.24
N ASP A 124 -7.59 8.51 13.31
CA ASP A 124 -8.03 8.33 14.68
C ASP A 124 -8.96 9.50 15.07
N TYR A 125 -10.22 9.44 14.64
CA TYR A 125 -11.21 10.45 15.03
C TYR A 125 -11.53 10.44 16.54
N GLU A 126 -11.19 9.36 17.25
CA GLU A 126 -11.49 9.20 18.68
C GLU A 126 -10.36 9.67 19.61
N SER A 127 -9.14 9.84 19.12
CA SER A 127 -8.00 10.20 19.99
C SER A 127 -7.89 11.67 20.34
N GLY A 128 -8.72 12.54 19.74
CA GLY A 128 -8.65 13.98 19.97
C GLY A 128 -7.36 14.67 19.49
N ALA A 129 -6.44 13.91 18.89
CA ALA A 129 -5.22 14.45 18.30
C ALA A 129 -5.55 15.27 17.05
N LYS A 130 -5.10 16.51 17.00
CA LYS A 130 -5.24 17.34 15.80
C LYS A 130 -4.33 16.77 14.71
N PRO A 131 -4.88 16.49 13.50
CA PRO A 131 -4.07 15.99 12.40
C PRO A 131 -2.95 16.99 12.04
N THR A 132 -1.78 16.47 11.70
CA THR A 132 -0.66 17.26 11.18
C THR A 132 -1.00 17.93 9.84
N SER A 133 -0.19 18.87 9.35
CA SER A 133 -0.42 19.53 8.06
C SER A 133 -0.55 18.55 6.90
N ASP A 134 0.24 17.48 6.93
CA ASP A 134 0.29 16.46 5.88
C ASP A 134 -0.93 15.52 5.94
N GLU A 135 -1.36 15.15 7.15
CA GLU A 135 -2.61 14.41 7.38
C GLU A 135 -3.85 15.22 6.94
N ARG A 136 -3.81 16.55 7.07
CA ARG A 136 -4.89 17.43 6.58
C ARG A 136 -4.98 17.48 5.06
N ALA A 137 -3.86 17.43 4.35
CA ALA A 137 -3.85 17.44 2.88
C ALA A 137 -4.47 16.16 2.31
N VAL A 138 -4.17 15.00 2.90
CA VAL A 138 -4.80 13.70 2.55
C VAL A 138 -6.28 13.70 2.96
N ALA A 139 -6.61 14.24 4.13
CA ALA A 139 -7.98 14.34 4.65
C ALA A 139 -8.92 15.20 3.80
N LEU A 140 -8.41 16.15 3.03
CA LEU A 140 -9.23 17.01 2.16
C LEU A 140 -9.77 16.25 0.95
N HIS A 141 -9.09 15.22 0.47
CA HIS A 141 -9.52 14.42 -0.68
C HIS A 141 -10.24 13.12 -0.31
N ASP A 142 -10.02 12.60 0.90
CA ASP A 142 -10.54 11.27 1.31
C ASP A 142 -11.34 11.35 2.63
N LYS A 143 -12.17 12.38 2.74
CA LYS A 143 -12.81 12.80 4.01
C LYS A 143 -13.59 11.74 4.78
N HIS A 144 -13.90 10.55 4.25
CA HIS A 144 -14.77 9.58 4.94
C HIS A 144 -14.72 8.13 4.45
N THR A 145 -13.59 7.62 3.95
CA THR A 145 -13.58 6.20 3.58
C THR A 145 -13.35 5.34 4.83
N SER A 146 -14.37 4.67 5.30
CA SER A 146 -14.28 3.72 6.41
C SER A 146 -13.55 2.45 6.00
N LEU A 147 -12.97 1.71 6.97
CA LEU A 147 -12.35 0.42 6.69
C LEU A 147 -13.35 -0.57 6.07
N GLN A 148 -14.64 -0.52 6.47
CA GLN A 148 -15.71 -1.34 5.89
C GLN A 148 -15.90 -1.06 4.40
N GLU A 149 -15.88 0.23 3.98
CA GLU A 149 -15.99 0.60 2.57
C GLU A 149 -14.77 0.14 1.78
N VAL A 150 -13.56 0.25 2.34
CA VAL A 150 -12.34 -0.28 1.74
C VAL A 150 -12.45 -1.79 1.54
N LEU A 151 -12.82 -2.54 2.57
CA LEU A 151 -12.94 -4.01 2.49
C LEU A 151 -14.04 -4.45 1.52
N LYS A 152 -15.15 -3.72 1.45
CA LYS A 152 -16.20 -3.95 0.46
C LYS A 152 -15.69 -3.73 -0.97
N ALA A 153 -14.90 -2.68 -1.19
CA ALA A 153 -14.27 -2.44 -2.48
C ALA A 153 -13.30 -3.58 -2.83
N VAL A 154 -12.41 -3.96 -1.89
CA VAL A 154 -11.47 -5.08 -2.07
C VAL A 154 -12.19 -6.35 -2.53
N GLN A 155 -13.35 -6.69 -1.97
CA GLN A 155 -14.15 -7.84 -2.38
C GLN A 155 -14.58 -7.79 -3.85
N SER A 156 -14.74 -6.59 -4.43
CA SER A 156 -15.11 -6.41 -5.83
C SER A 156 -13.94 -6.63 -6.80
N PHE A 157 -12.71 -6.66 -6.31
CA PHE A 157 -11.51 -6.84 -7.11
C PHE A 157 -10.88 -8.23 -6.96
N ILE A 158 -10.98 -8.86 -5.79
CA ILE A 158 -10.20 -10.04 -5.42
C ILE A 158 -10.91 -11.36 -5.77
N LYS A 159 -10.14 -12.36 -6.22
CA LYS A 159 -10.66 -13.73 -6.40
C LYS A 159 -10.86 -14.44 -5.06
N CYS A 160 -11.66 -15.50 -5.07
CA CYS A 160 -11.73 -16.43 -3.93
C CYS A 160 -10.33 -16.99 -3.63
N LYS A 161 -9.92 -17.01 -2.35
CA LYS A 161 -8.58 -17.34 -1.89
C LYS A 161 -7.47 -16.39 -2.42
N GLY A 162 -7.84 -15.21 -2.95
CA GLY A 162 -6.91 -14.13 -3.23
C GLY A 162 -6.37 -13.51 -1.95
N ARG A 163 -5.21 -12.87 -2.02
CA ARG A 163 -4.52 -12.27 -0.88
C ARG A 163 -4.81 -10.78 -0.79
N LEU A 164 -5.10 -10.30 0.39
CA LEU A 164 -5.14 -8.89 0.74
C LEU A 164 -3.93 -8.58 1.61
N TRP A 165 -3.13 -7.60 1.22
CA TRP A 165 -2.09 -7.02 2.06
C TRP A 165 -2.47 -5.59 2.41
N MET A 166 -2.36 -5.28 3.68
CA MET A 166 -2.65 -3.95 4.20
C MET A 166 -1.70 -3.59 5.34
N ILE A 167 -1.50 -2.30 5.51
CA ILE A 167 -0.85 -1.72 6.67
C ILE A 167 -1.88 -0.92 7.46
N TYR A 168 -1.76 -0.90 8.79
CA TYR A 168 -2.66 -0.15 9.65
C TYR A 168 -1.99 0.27 10.95
N SER A 169 -2.66 1.13 11.76
CA SER A 169 -2.19 1.45 13.10
C SER A 169 -2.21 0.21 14.01
N ALA A 170 -1.10 -0.06 14.69
CA ALA A 170 -1.01 -1.20 15.61
C ALA A 170 -1.99 -1.10 16.79
N SER A 171 -2.31 0.12 17.24
CA SER A 171 -3.30 0.36 18.31
C SER A 171 -4.71 -0.08 17.93
N ARG A 172 -5.02 -0.18 16.64
CA ARG A 172 -6.34 -0.57 16.13
C ARG A 172 -6.40 -2.02 15.59
N LEU A 173 -5.39 -2.83 15.90
CA LEU A 173 -5.33 -4.20 15.38
C LEU A 173 -6.59 -5.01 15.69
N GLN A 174 -7.13 -4.92 16.93
CA GLN A 174 -8.35 -5.63 17.30
C GLN A 174 -9.54 -5.26 16.40
N TYR A 175 -9.72 -3.95 16.15
CA TYR A 175 -10.76 -3.45 15.26
C TYR A 175 -10.57 -3.98 13.83
N VAL A 176 -9.34 -3.89 13.30
CA VAL A 176 -9.04 -4.33 11.93
C VAL A 176 -9.30 -5.82 11.75
N LEU A 177 -8.88 -6.67 12.71
CA LEU A 177 -9.11 -8.11 12.65
C LEU A 177 -10.61 -8.45 12.68
N HIS A 178 -11.40 -7.72 13.48
CA HIS A 178 -12.85 -7.87 13.52
C HIS A 178 -13.51 -7.53 12.18
N GLU A 179 -13.14 -6.39 11.58
CA GLU A 179 -13.68 -5.97 10.28
C GLU A 179 -13.27 -6.92 9.14
N LEU A 180 -12.03 -7.42 9.17
CA LEU A 180 -11.58 -8.43 8.23
C LEU A 180 -12.43 -9.70 8.31
N GLU A 181 -12.73 -10.18 9.52
CA GLU A 181 -13.55 -11.37 9.73
C GLU A 181 -14.98 -11.17 9.20
N ILE A 182 -15.62 -10.03 9.51
CA ILE A 182 -16.95 -9.67 8.98
C ILE A 182 -16.94 -9.65 7.44
N ALA A 183 -15.86 -9.13 6.85
CA ALA A 183 -15.68 -9.09 5.40
C ALA A 183 -15.19 -10.41 4.79
N ASN A 184 -15.24 -11.53 5.53
CA ASN A 184 -14.78 -12.86 5.10
C ASN A 184 -13.31 -12.94 4.71
N PHE A 185 -12.44 -12.12 5.32
CA PHE A 185 -11.00 -12.24 5.23
C PHE A 185 -10.44 -12.91 6.49
N GLN A 186 -9.60 -13.91 6.31
CA GLN A 186 -8.90 -14.57 7.40
C GLN A 186 -7.44 -14.12 7.42
N ALA A 187 -7.03 -13.47 8.51
CA ALA A 187 -5.64 -13.07 8.69
C ALA A 187 -4.71 -14.29 8.67
N LYS A 188 -3.61 -14.21 7.93
CA LYS A 188 -2.63 -15.28 7.72
C LYS A 188 -1.26 -14.96 8.23
N ARG A 189 -0.83 -13.72 8.06
CA ARG A 189 0.44 -13.24 8.56
C ARG A 189 0.24 -11.85 9.14
N ILE A 190 0.87 -11.62 10.28
CA ILE A 190 0.92 -10.30 10.91
C ILE A 190 2.38 -10.02 11.27
N ARG A 191 2.81 -8.80 10.96
CA ARG A 191 4.12 -8.29 11.34
C ARG A 191 4.00 -6.89 11.92
N PHE A 192 4.46 -6.70 13.14
CA PHE A 192 4.48 -5.39 13.78
C PHE A 192 5.69 -4.58 13.33
N ILE A 193 5.51 -3.26 13.18
CA ILE A 193 6.58 -2.32 12.85
C ILE A 193 6.87 -1.45 14.07
N HIS A 194 8.12 -1.53 14.54
CA HIS A 194 8.65 -0.72 15.62
C HIS A 194 9.66 0.29 15.06
N GLY A 195 9.60 1.53 15.50
CA GLY A 195 10.63 2.50 15.15
C GLY A 195 12.00 2.08 15.68
N MET A 196 12.06 1.61 16.93
CA MET A 196 13.24 1.05 17.59
C MET A 196 12.79 -0.13 18.46
N ILE A 197 13.72 -1.02 18.81
CA ILE A 197 13.41 -2.27 19.53
C ILE A 197 12.78 -2.03 20.90
N ASP A 198 13.11 -0.92 21.56
CA ASP A 198 12.60 -0.51 22.87
C ASP A 198 11.30 0.32 22.83
N LYS A 199 10.78 0.58 21.63
CA LYS A 199 9.56 1.38 21.44
C LYS A 199 8.36 0.50 21.09
N PRO A 200 7.15 0.89 21.49
CA PRO A 200 5.93 0.20 21.07
C PRO A 200 5.80 0.17 19.55
N ALA A 201 5.14 -0.87 19.03
CA ALA A 201 4.75 -0.92 17.62
C ALA A 201 3.81 0.24 17.30
N LYS A 202 4.07 0.94 16.20
CA LYS A 202 3.20 1.99 15.67
C LYS A 202 2.26 1.47 14.59
N LEU A 203 2.78 0.58 13.75
CA LEU A 203 2.07 0.04 12.60
C LEU A 203 2.07 -1.48 12.64
N VAL A 204 1.16 -2.07 11.89
CA VAL A 204 1.04 -3.50 11.70
C VAL A 204 0.77 -3.80 10.23
N LEU A 205 1.54 -4.73 9.68
CA LEU A 205 1.34 -5.31 8.36
C LEU A 205 0.47 -6.56 8.51
N ILE A 206 -0.54 -6.68 7.68
CA ILE A 206 -1.52 -7.77 7.74
C ILE A 206 -1.66 -8.38 6.34
N GLU A 207 -1.44 -9.68 6.22
CA GLU A 207 -1.83 -10.47 5.08
C GLU A 207 -3.08 -11.28 5.44
N SER A 208 -4.10 -11.20 4.61
CA SER A 208 -5.35 -11.93 4.79
C SER A 208 -5.72 -12.70 3.53
N LEU A 209 -6.49 -13.76 3.69
CA LEU A 209 -6.99 -14.58 2.58
C LEU A 209 -8.52 -14.44 2.49
N TYR A 210 -9.01 -14.01 1.33
CA TYR A 210 -10.44 -13.89 1.10
C TYR A 210 -11.11 -15.28 1.09
N ARG A 211 -12.12 -15.48 1.95
CA ARG A 211 -12.77 -16.78 2.17
C ARG A 211 -11.78 -17.90 2.48
N GLY A 212 -10.70 -17.56 3.20
CA GLY A 212 -9.70 -18.50 3.68
C GLY A 212 -10.17 -19.27 4.91
N GLN A 213 -9.38 -20.26 5.30
CA GLN A 213 -9.55 -20.95 6.59
C GLN A 213 -8.75 -20.24 7.67
N ALA A 214 -9.02 -20.50 8.95
CA ALA A 214 -8.25 -20.00 10.07
C ALA A 214 -6.77 -20.45 10.01
N GLY A 215 -5.92 -19.79 10.75
CA GLY A 215 -4.48 -20.06 10.87
C GLY A 215 -3.66 -18.79 10.65
N LEU A 216 -3.13 -18.24 11.74
CA LEU A 216 -2.39 -17.00 11.80
C LEU A 216 -0.95 -17.26 12.22
N VAL A 217 0.00 -16.65 11.50
CA VAL A 217 1.42 -16.60 11.85
C VAL A 217 1.77 -15.18 12.28
N LEU A 218 2.38 -15.04 13.46
CA LEU A 218 3.00 -13.80 13.90
C LEU A 218 4.47 -13.84 13.51
N GLU A 219 4.87 -12.95 12.62
CA GLU A 219 6.27 -12.86 12.21
C GLU A 219 7.11 -12.06 13.21
N PRO A 220 8.43 -12.27 13.23
CA PRO A 220 9.33 -11.41 13.98
C PRO A 220 9.09 -9.93 13.61
N PRO A 221 9.16 -9.00 14.56
CA PRO A 221 8.85 -7.60 14.31
C PRO A 221 9.84 -6.99 13.31
N LEU A 222 9.36 -6.04 12.51
CA LEU A 222 10.22 -5.17 11.72
C LEU A 222 10.70 -4.02 12.62
N ILE A 223 11.99 -3.97 12.86
CA ILE A 223 12.64 -2.86 13.56
C ILE A 223 13.22 -1.92 12.51
N VAL A 224 12.78 -0.66 12.48
CA VAL A 224 13.17 0.29 11.44
C VAL A 224 14.59 0.82 11.68
N TYR A 225 14.91 1.21 12.91
CA TYR A 225 16.18 1.83 13.24
C TYR A 225 16.93 1.06 14.33
N GLU A 226 18.22 0.86 14.13
CA GLU A 226 19.15 0.38 15.17
C GLU A 226 19.49 1.51 16.15
N LYS A 227 19.63 2.74 15.64
CA LYS A 227 19.91 3.99 16.34
C LYS A 227 19.18 5.13 15.62
N PRO A 228 19.00 6.30 16.25
CA PRO A 228 18.39 7.45 15.58
C PRO A 228 18.99 7.70 14.19
N ASN A 229 18.17 7.70 13.16
CA ASN A 229 18.54 7.90 11.74
C ASN A 229 19.48 6.84 11.13
N VAL A 230 19.62 5.66 11.75
CA VAL A 230 20.40 4.53 11.20
C VAL A 230 19.45 3.35 11.04
N TYR A 231 19.15 2.99 9.80
CA TYR A 231 18.31 1.84 9.49
C TYR A 231 18.95 0.53 9.94
N THR A 232 18.10 -0.45 10.29
CA THR A 232 18.54 -1.84 10.49
C THR A 232 19.04 -2.42 9.17
N LYS A 233 19.80 -3.52 9.23
CA LYS A 233 20.28 -4.23 8.04
C LYS A 233 19.14 -4.65 7.12
N GLU A 234 18.00 -5.09 7.68
CA GLU A 234 16.84 -5.47 6.90
C GLU A 234 16.31 -4.28 6.10
N VAL A 235 16.08 -3.15 6.74
CA VAL A 235 15.54 -1.96 6.06
C VAL A 235 16.56 -1.40 5.06
N SER A 236 17.86 -1.34 5.41
CA SER A 236 18.92 -0.89 4.48
C SER A 236 18.96 -1.74 3.22
N SER A 237 18.79 -3.07 3.34
CA SER A 237 18.84 -3.98 2.18
C SER A 237 17.74 -3.73 1.14
N TRP A 238 16.68 -3.02 1.50
CA TRP A 238 15.62 -2.63 0.56
C TRP A 238 16.08 -1.56 -0.42
N TYR A 239 17.08 -0.76 -0.04
CA TYR A 239 17.62 0.36 -0.80
C TYR A 239 18.95 0.03 -1.50
N GLU A 240 19.45 -1.20 -1.40
CA GLU A 240 20.73 -1.64 -1.97
C GLU A 240 20.62 -2.44 -3.30
N ARG A 241 19.39 -2.53 -3.86
CA ARG A 241 19.14 -3.32 -5.07
C ARG A 241 19.14 -2.47 -6.32
#